data_88876d69e218fd510a7c0eb54a3c7bd8
#
_entry.id   88876d69e218fd510a7c0eb54a3c7bd8
#
_cell.length_a   1.000
_cell.length_b   1.000
_cell.length_c   1.000
_cell.angle_alpha   90.00
_cell.angle_beta   90.00
_cell.angle_gamma   90.00
#
_symmetry.space_group_name_H-M   'P 1'
#
loop_
_entity.id
_entity.type
_entity.pdbx_description
1 polymer ?
#
loop_
_entity_poly.entity_id
_entity_poly.type
_entity_poly.pdbx_seq_one_letter_code
_entity_poly.pdbx_strand_id
1 'polypeptide(L)'
;MEGIFECEFVKVGCGRDEIANMTGQKTYDVAVVGAGVFGAWTAWHLAKGGQRVALVEAYAPGHSRASSGGETRIIRMGYGADELYTRWSQRSLVQWRDFLGAVKQPLFLQTGVLWMAGKDHARLEATVATLKRCGVEFVEHDRASLEKRYPQIALEEIQKGIFEPQSGVLLARRAVAAVVEDAVRRGVEYRSAQATNPREAGRVEHIVTSQGERIAAGQFVFACGAWLGKIFPDVLGARIFPSRQEVFFFGIPPGETRFAPPGLPTWLFQEDLVYGMPDIEGRGLKIAFDEHGERVDPDTQSRIVSPEMTKAVRAYVARRFPALGDAPIVETRVCQYENTSSGDFLIDRHPEMENVWFAGGGSGHGFKHGPAVAEYLAGQLLEGRKPEPRFSLETKETTQKRTVY
;
A
#
# COMPACT_ATOMS: atom_id res chain seq x y z
N MET A 1 -11.00 68.25 25.00
CA MET A 1 -11.59 67.22 25.87
C MET A 1 -12.04 66.10 24.95
N GLU A 2 -11.13 65.19 24.66
CA GLU A 2 -11.32 64.04 23.82
C GLU A 2 -11.06 62.81 24.66
N GLY A 3 -12.07 61.99 24.89
CA GLY A 3 -11.97 60.73 25.62
C GLY A 3 -11.79 59.60 24.65
N ILE A 4 -10.65 58.94 24.73
CA ILE A 4 -10.33 57.72 23.98
C ILE A 4 -10.88 56.52 24.76
N PHE A 5 -11.80 55.79 24.16
CA PHE A 5 -12.24 54.50 24.66
C PHE A 5 -11.30 53.40 24.14
N GLU A 6 -10.47 52.88 25.02
CA GLU A 6 -9.74 51.62 24.78
C GLU A 6 -10.69 50.44 24.93
N CYS A 7 -10.83 49.67 23.86
CA CYS A 7 -11.59 48.41 23.85
C CYS A 7 -10.62 47.26 24.15
N GLU A 8 -10.61 46.78 25.41
CA GLU A 8 -9.89 45.56 25.78
C GLU A 8 -10.51 44.34 25.12
N PHE A 9 -9.78 43.72 24.18
CA PHE A 9 -10.07 42.40 23.69
C PHE A 9 -9.70 41.36 24.75
N VAL A 10 -10.70 40.83 25.45
CA VAL A 10 -10.56 39.66 26.30
C VAL A 10 -10.35 38.47 25.37
N LYS A 11 -9.11 37.94 25.32
CA LYS A 11 -8.82 36.64 24.74
C LYS A 11 -9.48 35.55 25.60
N VAL A 12 -10.62 35.05 25.18
CA VAL A 12 -11.16 33.80 25.72
C VAL A 12 -10.26 32.67 25.19
N GLY A 13 -9.27 32.30 25.95
CA GLY A 13 -8.49 31.07 25.76
C GLY A 13 -9.43 29.90 26.05
N CYS A 14 -9.87 29.21 25.00
CA CYS A 14 -10.60 27.97 25.13
C CYS A 14 -9.65 26.93 25.74
N GLY A 15 -9.86 26.61 27.02
CA GLY A 15 -9.05 25.65 27.79
C GLY A 15 -9.17 24.25 27.25
N ARG A 16 -8.21 23.87 26.39
CA ARG A 16 -7.99 22.47 25.98
C ARG A 16 -7.27 21.64 27.04
N ASP A 17 -6.68 22.28 28.05
CA ASP A 17 -5.84 21.63 29.07
C ASP A 17 -6.60 21.22 30.35
N GLU A 18 -7.85 21.66 30.56
CA GLU A 18 -8.57 21.43 31.81
C GLU A 18 -9.25 20.03 31.90
N ILE A 19 -9.50 19.35 30.77
CA ILE A 19 -10.15 18.02 30.76
C ILE A 19 -9.16 16.90 31.06
N ALA A 20 -7.85 17.12 30.81
CA ALA A 20 -6.79 16.12 30.98
C ALA A 20 -6.47 15.81 32.47
N ASN A 21 -6.95 16.59 33.42
CA ASN A 21 -6.50 16.51 34.82
C ASN A 21 -7.39 15.67 35.76
N MET A 22 -8.50 15.10 35.30
CA MET A 22 -9.40 14.34 36.20
C MET A 22 -9.17 12.84 36.25
N THR A 23 -8.44 12.23 35.29
CA THR A 23 -8.21 10.77 35.26
C THR A 23 -6.76 10.33 35.03
N GLY A 24 -5.82 11.25 34.81
CA GLY A 24 -4.43 10.89 34.44
C GLY A 24 -4.28 10.18 33.10
N GLN A 25 -5.33 10.07 32.29
CA GLN A 25 -5.33 9.38 31.02
C GLN A 25 -4.85 10.31 29.90
N LYS A 26 -3.78 9.91 29.21
CA LYS A 26 -3.22 10.64 28.08
C LYS A 26 -4.23 10.66 26.91
N THR A 27 -4.55 11.82 26.38
CA THR A 27 -5.46 11.99 25.24
C THR A 27 -4.66 12.38 23.98
N TYR A 28 -4.97 11.74 22.86
CA TYR A 28 -4.36 12.00 21.56
C TYR A 28 -5.31 12.84 20.68
N ASP A 29 -4.75 13.54 19.70
CA ASP A 29 -5.56 14.18 18.67
C ASP A 29 -6.09 13.12 17.70
N VAL A 30 -5.24 12.14 17.35
CA VAL A 30 -5.62 11.02 16.48
C VAL A 30 -5.04 9.70 17.00
N ALA A 31 -5.86 8.66 17.04
CA ALA A 31 -5.40 7.27 17.19
C ALA A 31 -5.49 6.54 15.84
N VAL A 32 -4.37 5.99 15.38
CA VAL A 32 -4.29 5.20 14.15
C VAL A 32 -4.14 3.73 14.52
N VAL A 33 -5.01 2.88 14.03
CA VAL A 33 -5.02 1.43 14.28
C VAL A 33 -4.54 0.69 13.04
N GLY A 34 -3.44 -0.07 13.19
CA GLY A 34 -2.74 -0.78 12.12
C GLY A 34 -1.49 -0.02 11.66
N ALA A 35 -0.32 -0.67 11.75
CA ALA A 35 0.97 -0.15 11.29
C ALA A 35 1.42 -0.80 9.97
N GLY A 36 0.46 -1.11 9.08
CA GLY A 36 0.72 -1.34 7.67
C GLY A 36 1.10 -0.04 6.96
N VAL A 37 1.31 -0.10 5.63
CA VAL A 37 1.77 1.07 4.88
C VAL A 37 0.85 2.28 4.99
N PHE A 38 -0.48 2.09 5.00
CA PHE A 38 -1.43 3.20 5.13
C PHE A 38 -1.39 3.81 6.52
N GLY A 39 -1.47 2.99 7.57
CA GLY A 39 -1.45 3.51 8.95
C GLY A 39 -0.11 4.10 9.35
N ALA A 40 1.01 3.49 8.96
CA ALA A 40 2.34 4.01 9.23
C ALA A 40 2.55 5.41 8.63
N TRP A 41 2.22 5.58 7.34
CA TRP A 41 2.31 6.88 6.69
C TRP A 41 1.31 7.91 7.24
N THR A 42 0.09 7.47 7.61
CA THR A 42 -0.92 8.34 8.23
C THR A 42 -0.41 8.87 9.57
N ALA A 43 0.09 7.99 10.44
CA ALA A 43 0.64 8.40 11.73
C ALA A 43 1.85 9.34 11.56
N TRP A 44 2.75 9.03 10.63
CA TRP A 44 3.91 9.87 10.31
C TRP A 44 3.49 11.25 9.81
N HIS A 45 2.54 11.31 8.86
CA HIS A 45 2.09 12.55 8.25
C HIS A 45 1.38 13.47 9.26
N LEU A 46 0.52 12.90 10.09
CA LEU A 46 -0.18 13.60 11.16
C LEU A 46 0.81 14.16 12.21
N ALA A 47 1.78 13.36 12.65
CA ALA A 47 2.81 13.81 13.58
C ALA A 47 3.69 14.91 12.98
N LYS A 48 4.06 14.80 11.69
CA LYS A 48 4.76 15.87 10.96
C LYS A 48 3.95 17.16 10.93
N GLY A 49 2.62 17.07 10.89
CA GLY A 49 1.67 18.18 10.98
C GLY A 49 1.42 18.67 12.42
N GLY A 50 2.16 18.18 13.42
CA GLY A 50 2.06 18.62 14.81
C GLY A 50 0.95 17.97 15.64
N GLN A 51 0.29 16.93 15.14
CA GLN A 51 -0.74 16.20 15.89
C GLN A 51 -0.11 15.25 16.92
N ARG A 52 -0.73 15.10 18.08
CA ARG A 52 -0.42 14.06 19.07
C ARG A 52 -1.05 12.77 18.60
N VAL A 53 -0.24 11.77 18.22
CA VAL A 53 -0.71 10.55 17.58
C VAL A 53 -0.36 9.32 18.43
N ALA A 54 -1.35 8.43 18.62
CA ALA A 54 -1.13 7.06 19.02
C ALA A 54 -1.18 6.14 17.78
N LEU A 55 -0.20 5.26 17.63
CA LEU A 55 -0.19 4.22 16.59
C LEU A 55 -0.29 2.85 17.26
N VAL A 56 -1.40 2.15 17.04
CA VAL A 56 -1.72 0.86 17.67
C VAL A 56 -1.55 -0.25 16.66
N GLU A 57 -0.75 -1.27 16.99
CA GLU A 57 -0.49 -2.40 16.09
C GLU A 57 -0.51 -3.72 16.86
N ALA A 58 -1.26 -4.69 16.33
CA ALA A 58 -1.46 -5.97 17.00
C ALA A 58 -0.20 -6.86 17.05
N TYR A 59 0.72 -6.68 16.10
CA TYR A 59 1.92 -7.54 15.98
C TYR A 59 3.19 -6.69 15.93
N ALA A 60 3.54 -6.23 14.71
CA ALA A 60 4.70 -5.37 14.46
C ALA A 60 4.53 -4.61 13.15
N PRO A 61 5.21 -3.49 12.93
CA PRO A 61 5.18 -2.77 11.66
C PRO A 61 5.59 -3.67 10.50
N GLY A 62 4.72 -3.76 9.47
CA GLY A 62 5.00 -4.58 8.30
C GLY A 62 5.27 -6.06 8.60
N HIS A 63 4.63 -6.65 9.63
CA HIS A 63 4.80 -8.05 9.99
C HIS A 63 4.41 -9.02 8.85
N SER A 64 4.88 -10.27 8.90
CA SER A 64 4.75 -11.25 7.81
C SER A 64 3.31 -11.62 7.43
N ARG A 65 2.34 -11.42 8.33
CA ARG A 65 0.90 -11.66 8.06
C ARG A 65 0.23 -10.47 7.37
N ALA A 66 0.81 -9.27 7.44
CA ALA A 66 0.25 -8.08 6.81
C ALA A 66 0.47 -8.08 5.29
N SER A 67 -0.44 -7.45 4.55
CA SER A 67 -0.25 -7.21 3.10
C SER A 67 1.03 -6.40 2.81
N SER A 68 1.48 -5.58 3.76
CA SER A 68 2.74 -4.82 3.71
C SER A 68 3.97 -5.63 4.13
N GLY A 69 3.80 -6.89 4.58
CA GLY A 69 4.85 -7.71 5.21
C GLY A 69 5.78 -8.44 4.24
N GLY A 70 5.61 -8.27 2.94
CA GLY A 70 6.51 -8.87 1.95
C GLY A 70 7.84 -8.14 1.83
N GLU A 71 8.83 -8.77 1.16
CA GLU A 71 10.17 -8.20 1.03
C GLU A 71 10.18 -6.99 0.09
N THR A 72 9.48 -7.10 -1.03
CA THR A 72 9.50 -6.10 -2.10
C THR A 72 8.10 -5.77 -2.58
N ARG A 73 7.91 -4.51 -3.05
CA ARG A 73 6.71 -4.03 -3.73
C ARG A 73 7.10 -3.12 -4.90
N ILE A 74 6.31 -3.19 -5.97
CA ILE A 74 6.52 -2.34 -7.14
C ILE A 74 6.00 -0.93 -6.84
N ILE A 75 6.77 0.09 -7.25
CA ILE A 75 6.25 1.42 -7.47
C ILE A 75 6.36 1.76 -8.95
N ARG A 76 5.22 2.06 -9.57
CA ARG A 76 5.03 2.26 -11.01
C ARG A 76 3.95 3.29 -11.26
N MET A 77 3.98 3.92 -12.43
CA MET A 77 3.06 5.00 -12.82
C MET A 77 1.94 4.52 -13.76
N GLY A 78 2.15 3.41 -14.48
CA GLY A 78 1.17 2.88 -15.43
C GLY A 78 -0.09 2.35 -14.76
N TYR A 79 -1.26 2.85 -15.18
CA TYR A 79 -2.60 2.47 -14.70
C TYR A 79 -3.65 2.43 -15.81
N GLY A 80 -3.25 2.11 -17.05
CA GLY A 80 -4.16 2.18 -18.18
C GLY A 80 -4.68 3.60 -18.37
N ALA A 81 -5.98 3.77 -18.47
CA ALA A 81 -6.63 5.07 -18.62
C ALA A 81 -6.79 5.83 -17.29
N ASP A 82 -6.43 5.23 -16.16
CA ASP A 82 -6.69 5.80 -14.83
C ASP A 82 -5.63 6.85 -14.44
N GLU A 83 -5.92 8.10 -14.73
CA GLU A 83 -5.03 9.22 -14.45
C GLU A 83 -4.89 9.52 -12.95
N LEU A 84 -5.93 9.28 -12.15
CA LEU A 84 -5.91 9.53 -10.71
C LEU A 84 -4.78 8.73 -10.04
N TYR A 85 -4.73 7.43 -10.28
CA TYR A 85 -3.68 6.59 -9.68
C TYR A 85 -2.30 6.83 -10.29
N THR A 86 -2.21 7.22 -11.56
CA THR A 86 -0.93 7.64 -12.15
C THR A 86 -0.36 8.86 -11.40
N ARG A 87 -1.17 9.91 -11.19
CA ARG A 87 -0.76 11.10 -10.43
C ARG A 87 -0.44 10.79 -8.97
N TRP A 88 -1.23 9.92 -8.35
CA TRP A 88 -0.97 9.48 -6.97
C TRP A 88 0.34 8.68 -6.86
N SER A 89 0.66 7.85 -7.86
CA SER A 89 1.94 7.12 -7.90
C SER A 89 3.12 8.08 -8.05
N GLN A 90 3.02 9.09 -8.93
CA GLN A 90 4.05 10.13 -9.08
C GLN A 90 4.26 10.88 -7.75
N ARG A 91 3.17 11.33 -7.13
CA ARG A 91 3.22 12.02 -5.83
C ARG A 91 3.86 11.14 -4.75
N SER A 92 3.47 9.88 -4.71
CA SER A 92 4.02 8.91 -3.76
C SER A 92 5.49 8.62 -4.00
N LEU A 93 5.94 8.51 -5.25
CA LEU A 93 7.36 8.29 -5.56
C LEU A 93 8.23 9.43 -5.05
N VAL A 94 7.81 10.67 -5.25
CA VAL A 94 8.52 11.85 -4.72
C VAL A 94 8.60 11.74 -3.20
N GLN A 95 7.48 11.52 -2.51
CA GLN A 95 7.45 11.44 -1.04
C GLN A 95 8.27 10.25 -0.49
N TRP A 96 8.24 9.08 -1.16
CA TRP A 96 9.08 7.95 -0.78
C TRP A 96 10.57 8.29 -0.90
N ARG A 97 10.99 8.91 -2.00
CA ARG A 97 12.40 9.31 -2.22
C ARG A 97 12.85 10.34 -1.19
N ASP A 98 12.04 11.37 -0.97
CA ASP A 98 12.34 12.43 0.01
C ASP A 98 12.47 11.85 1.43
N PHE A 99 11.53 11.01 1.82
CA PHE A 99 11.54 10.35 3.12
C PHE A 99 12.79 9.47 3.29
N LEU A 100 13.01 8.54 2.36
CA LEU A 100 14.13 7.58 2.43
C LEU A 100 15.49 8.29 2.36
N GLY A 101 15.60 9.36 1.60
CA GLY A 101 16.78 10.24 1.58
C GLY A 101 17.00 10.92 2.92
N ALA A 102 15.95 11.45 3.55
CA ALA A 102 16.03 12.11 4.85
C ALA A 102 16.44 11.15 5.98
N VAL A 103 15.93 9.93 5.99
CA VAL A 103 16.30 8.90 6.98
C VAL A 103 17.56 8.11 6.59
N LYS A 104 18.17 8.43 5.45
CA LYS A 104 19.39 7.78 4.91
C LYS A 104 19.27 6.25 4.78
N GLN A 105 18.10 5.79 4.33
CA GLN A 105 17.80 4.36 4.14
C GLN A 105 17.63 4.06 2.64
N PRO A 106 18.54 3.26 2.00
CA PRO A 106 18.48 2.94 0.58
C PRO A 106 17.41 1.85 0.29
N LEU A 107 16.16 2.10 0.65
CA LEU A 107 15.06 1.13 0.57
C LEU A 107 14.20 1.28 -0.69
N PHE A 108 14.54 2.20 -1.58
CA PHE A 108 14.01 2.29 -2.94
C PHE A 108 15.12 1.96 -3.93
N LEU A 109 14.88 0.95 -4.77
CA LEU A 109 15.78 0.53 -5.83
C LEU A 109 15.16 0.91 -7.17
N GLN A 110 15.78 1.84 -7.88
CA GLN A 110 15.32 2.30 -9.19
C GLN A 110 15.71 1.28 -10.27
N THR A 111 15.01 0.16 -10.30
CA THR A 111 15.22 -0.90 -11.30
C THR A 111 14.58 -0.58 -12.65
N GLY A 112 13.74 0.44 -12.71
CA GLY A 112 12.76 0.62 -13.76
C GLY A 112 11.62 -0.40 -13.67
N VAL A 113 10.57 -0.18 -14.46
CA VAL A 113 9.47 -1.13 -14.65
C VAL A 113 9.20 -1.33 -16.12
N LEU A 114 9.28 -2.56 -16.59
CA LEU A 114 9.00 -2.99 -17.95
C LEU A 114 7.60 -3.60 -18.02
N TRP A 115 6.73 -2.98 -18.78
CA TRP A 115 5.43 -3.54 -19.15
C TRP A 115 5.57 -4.23 -20.51
N MET A 116 5.04 -5.42 -20.61
CA MET A 116 5.04 -6.20 -21.83
C MET A 116 3.61 -6.54 -22.21
N ALA A 117 3.32 -6.50 -23.52
CA ALA A 117 2.02 -6.86 -24.08
C ALA A 117 2.20 -7.63 -25.41
N GLY A 118 1.27 -8.54 -25.66
CA GLY A 118 1.18 -9.32 -26.89
C GLY A 118 0.31 -8.64 -27.93
N LYS A 119 -0.63 -9.40 -28.52
CA LYS A 119 -1.51 -8.88 -29.58
C LYS A 119 -2.55 -7.90 -29.08
N ASP A 120 -3.12 -8.13 -27.91
CA ASP A 120 -4.03 -7.17 -27.26
C ASP A 120 -3.24 -6.19 -26.41
N HIS A 121 -2.86 -5.08 -27.00
CA HIS A 121 -2.10 -4.04 -26.34
C HIS A 121 -2.92 -2.76 -26.06
N ALA A 122 -4.25 -2.82 -26.17
CA ALA A 122 -5.12 -1.65 -25.94
C ALA A 122 -4.90 -1.01 -24.55
N ARG A 123 -4.72 -1.84 -23.51
CA ARG A 123 -4.42 -1.35 -22.17
C ARG A 123 -3.03 -0.70 -22.08
N LEU A 124 -2.03 -1.22 -22.79
CA LEU A 124 -0.70 -0.62 -22.84
C LEU A 124 -0.75 0.73 -23.54
N GLU A 125 -1.51 0.86 -24.64
CA GLU A 125 -1.71 2.12 -25.37
C GLU A 125 -2.44 3.15 -24.50
N ALA A 126 -3.47 2.75 -23.77
CA ALA A 126 -4.13 3.62 -22.80
C ALA A 126 -3.15 4.08 -21.69
N THR A 127 -2.27 3.19 -21.24
CA THR A 127 -1.19 3.55 -20.30
C THR A 127 -0.27 4.59 -20.90
N VAL A 128 0.23 4.39 -22.13
CA VAL A 128 1.10 5.36 -22.85
C VAL A 128 0.43 6.73 -22.96
N ALA A 129 -0.85 6.75 -23.36
CA ALA A 129 -1.59 8.00 -23.46
C ALA A 129 -1.70 8.73 -22.11
N THR A 130 -1.93 8.00 -21.03
CA THR A 130 -2.02 8.56 -19.68
C THR A 130 -0.67 9.04 -19.18
N LEU A 131 0.40 8.27 -19.36
CA LEU A 131 1.75 8.66 -18.99
C LEU A 131 2.16 9.97 -19.71
N LYS A 132 1.87 10.10 -21.02
CA LYS A 132 2.11 11.33 -21.78
C LYS A 132 1.36 12.52 -21.18
N ARG A 133 0.05 12.38 -20.89
CA ARG A 133 -0.73 13.47 -20.27
C ARG A 133 -0.23 13.87 -18.89
N CYS A 134 0.27 12.89 -18.12
CA CYS A 134 0.80 13.12 -16.78
C CYS A 134 2.26 13.58 -16.76
N GLY A 135 2.94 13.68 -17.92
CA GLY A 135 4.36 14.05 -18.00
C GLY A 135 5.29 13.01 -17.37
N VAL A 136 4.92 11.74 -17.39
CA VAL A 136 5.76 10.63 -16.90
C VAL A 136 6.74 10.24 -18.01
N GLU A 137 8.02 10.12 -17.66
CA GLU A 137 9.05 9.60 -18.57
C GLU A 137 8.87 8.10 -18.79
N PHE A 138 8.90 7.67 -20.04
CA PHE A 138 8.90 6.26 -20.43
C PHE A 138 9.57 6.07 -21.81
N VAL A 139 9.94 4.82 -22.10
CA VAL A 139 10.52 4.41 -23.39
C VAL A 139 9.66 3.31 -23.99
N GLU A 140 9.24 3.49 -25.24
CA GLU A 140 8.52 2.45 -25.98
C GLU A 140 9.53 1.49 -26.64
N HIS A 141 9.23 0.21 -26.59
CA HIS A 141 10.01 -0.86 -27.20
C HIS A 141 9.13 -1.68 -28.15
N ASP A 142 9.61 -1.89 -29.35
CA ASP A 142 9.14 -2.97 -30.20
C ASP A 142 9.78 -4.31 -29.83
N ARG A 143 9.31 -5.39 -30.43
CA ARG A 143 9.80 -6.73 -30.18
C ARG A 143 11.33 -6.86 -30.39
N ALA A 144 11.86 -6.32 -31.49
CA ALA A 144 13.28 -6.42 -31.81
C ALA A 144 14.16 -5.71 -30.75
N SER A 145 13.71 -4.58 -30.27
CA SER A 145 14.35 -3.85 -29.17
C SER A 145 14.33 -4.65 -27.87
N LEU A 146 13.18 -5.29 -27.54
CA LEU A 146 13.06 -6.15 -26.36
C LEU A 146 13.97 -7.37 -26.44
N GLU A 147 14.03 -8.07 -27.58
CA GLU A 147 14.92 -9.23 -27.80
C GLU A 147 16.39 -8.88 -27.61
N LYS A 148 16.80 -7.72 -28.14
CA LYS A 148 18.18 -7.24 -27.98
C LYS A 148 18.51 -6.85 -26.55
N ARG A 149 17.56 -6.21 -25.84
CA ARG A 149 17.81 -5.66 -24.51
C ARG A 149 17.66 -6.69 -23.39
N TYR A 150 16.74 -7.63 -23.55
CA TYR A 150 16.38 -8.62 -22.56
C TYR A 150 16.41 -10.04 -23.12
N PRO A 151 17.57 -10.54 -23.61
CA PRO A 151 17.68 -11.84 -24.27
C PRO A 151 17.39 -13.01 -23.35
N GLN A 152 17.31 -12.80 -22.04
CA GLN A 152 16.92 -13.80 -21.03
C GLN A 152 15.43 -14.02 -20.94
N ILE A 153 14.59 -13.17 -21.57
CA ILE A 153 13.13 -13.28 -21.62
C ILE A 153 12.73 -13.91 -22.97
N ALA A 154 12.04 -15.04 -22.94
CA ALA A 154 11.41 -15.58 -24.13
C ALA A 154 10.15 -14.75 -24.47
N LEU A 155 10.18 -14.07 -25.62
CA LEU A 155 9.17 -13.07 -26.00
C LEU A 155 8.03 -13.63 -26.86
N GLU A 156 8.04 -14.89 -27.23
CA GLU A 156 7.06 -15.59 -28.11
C GLU A 156 5.88 -14.74 -28.61
N GLU A 157 4.87 -14.50 -27.76
CA GLU A 157 3.67 -13.73 -28.05
C GLU A 157 3.82 -12.22 -27.80
N ILE A 158 4.87 -11.78 -27.11
CA ILE A 158 5.10 -10.36 -26.77
C ILE A 158 5.48 -9.59 -28.03
N GLN A 159 4.83 -8.45 -28.26
CA GLN A 159 5.05 -7.61 -29.45
C GLN A 159 5.55 -6.21 -29.09
N LYS A 160 5.14 -5.70 -27.94
CA LYS A 160 5.46 -4.34 -27.50
C LYS A 160 5.80 -4.32 -26.02
N GLY A 161 6.53 -3.30 -25.61
CA GLY A 161 6.74 -2.97 -24.20
C GLY A 161 6.90 -1.47 -24.00
N ILE A 162 6.68 -1.06 -22.77
CA ILE A 162 7.08 0.26 -22.30
C ILE A 162 7.95 0.11 -21.06
N PHE A 163 8.95 0.95 -20.95
CA PHE A 163 9.86 0.97 -19.80
C PHE A 163 9.74 2.32 -19.07
N GLU A 164 9.40 2.27 -17.80
CA GLU A 164 9.35 3.41 -16.88
C GLU A 164 10.68 3.52 -16.11
N PRO A 165 11.62 4.39 -16.49
CA PRO A 165 12.97 4.41 -15.90
C PRO A 165 13.00 4.92 -14.46
N GLN A 166 12.05 5.76 -14.06
CA GLN A 166 11.97 6.33 -12.71
C GLN A 166 11.30 5.41 -11.69
N SER A 167 10.62 4.38 -12.16
CA SER A 167 9.92 3.37 -11.36
C SER A 167 10.88 2.33 -10.79
N GLY A 168 10.39 1.41 -9.95
CA GLY A 168 11.25 0.39 -9.39
C GLY A 168 10.63 -0.38 -8.23
N VAL A 169 11.47 -0.73 -7.26
CA VAL A 169 11.15 -1.60 -6.12
C VAL A 169 11.34 -0.87 -4.80
N LEU A 170 10.34 -0.96 -3.93
CA LEU A 170 10.45 -0.60 -2.51
C LEU A 170 10.73 -1.87 -1.71
N LEU A 171 11.70 -1.83 -0.80
CA LEU A 171 11.98 -2.91 0.15
C LEU A 171 10.94 -2.83 1.29
N ALA A 172 9.78 -3.40 1.01
CA ALA A 172 8.50 -3.04 1.60
C ALA A 172 8.46 -3.09 3.13
N ARG A 173 8.78 -4.25 3.73
CA ARG A 173 8.74 -4.41 5.19
C ARG A 173 9.71 -3.45 5.89
N ARG A 174 10.93 -3.34 5.37
CA ARG A 174 11.94 -2.40 5.89
C ARG A 174 11.51 -0.95 5.73
N ALA A 175 10.88 -0.60 4.61
CA ALA A 175 10.39 0.75 4.37
C ALA A 175 9.27 1.13 5.34
N VAL A 176 8.32 0.22 5.63
CA VAL A 176 7.28 0.46 6.64
C VAL A 176 7.88 0.61 8.03
N ALA A 177 8.84 -0.26 8.41
CA ALA A 177 9.53 -0.15 9.69
C ALA A 177 10.23 1.22 9.84
N ALA A 178 10.94 1.66 8.80
CA ALA A 178 11.60 2.99 8.79
C ALA A 178 10.60 4.14 8.96
N VAL A 179 9.40 4.06 8.34
CA VAL A 179 8.35 5.07 8.51
C VAL A 179 7.87 5.10 9.96
N VAL A 180 7.62 3.95 10.57
CA VAL A 180 7.17 3.88 11.98
C VAL A 180 8.26 4.36 12.92
N GLU A 181 9.51 3.97 12.72
CA GLU A 181 10.65 4.43 13.52
C GLU A 181 10.79 5.96 13.47
N ASP A 182 10.67 6.57 12.29
CA ASP A 182 10.73 8.03 12.18
C ASP A 182 9.48 8.71 12.77
N ALA A 183 8.31 8.10 12.64
CA ALA A 183 7.08 8.57 13.29
C ALA A 183 7.24 8.60 14.82
N VAL A 184 7.83 7.55 15.41
CA VAL A 184 8.13 7.50 16.85
C VAL A 184 9.14 8.58 17.24
N ARG A 185 10.21 8.79 16.44
CA ARG A 185 11.15 9.92 16.69
C ARG A 185 10.47 11.28 16.64
N ARG A 186 9.38 11.42 15.89
CA ARG A 186 8.54 12.63 15.83
C ARG A 186 7.51 12.74 16.95
N GLY A 187 7.50 11.80 17.90
CA GLY A 187 6.61 11.81 19.06
C GLY A 187 5.33 10.98 18.90
N VAL A 188 5.20 10.18 17.83
CA VAL A 188 4.11 9.17 17.77
C VAL A 188 4.32 8.15 18.89
N GLU A 189 3.27 7.91 19.65
CA GLU A 189 3.30 6.89 20.69
C GLU A 189 2.86 5.54 20.11
N TYR A 190 3.83 4.64 19.95
CA TYR A 190 3.58 3.29 19.44
C TYR A 190 3.09 2.37 20.55
N ARG A 191 1.98 1.67 20.29
CA ARG A 191 1.37 0.69 21.20
C ARG A 191 1.30 -0.68 20.52
N SER A 192 1.99 -1.65 21.07
CA SER A 192 1.87 -3.05 20.64
C SER A 192 0.65 -3.68 21.33
N ALA A 193 -0.50 -3.56 20.68
CA ALA A 193 -1.78 -4.03 21.18
C ALA A 193 -2.79 -4.25 20.05
N GLN A 194 -3.71 -5.17 20.24
CA GLN A 194 -4.82 -5.38 19.32
C GLN A 194 -6.01 -4.52 19.76
N ALA A 195 -6.43 -3.58 18.92
CA ALA A 195 -7.65 -2.82 19.16
C ALA A 195 -8.90 -3.65 18.89
N THR A 196 -9.93 -3.43 19.70
CA THR A 196 -11.26 -4.00 19.49
C THR A 196 -12.14 -3.04 18.70
N ASN A 197 -13.24 -3.55 18.13
CA ASN A 197 -14.25 -2.73 17.47
C ASN A 197 -14.93 -1.79 18.47
N PRO A 198 -14.92 -0.47 18.24
CA PRO A 198 -15.85 0.41 18.96
C PRO A 198 -17.28 0.08 18.56
N ARG A 199 -18.19 0.03 19.55
CA ARG A 199 -19.58 -0.43 19.34
C ARG A 199 -20.62 0.66 19.55
N GLU A 200 -20.21 1.82 20.03
CA GLU A 200 -21.10 2.93 20.37
C GLU A 200 -21.29 3.82 19.14
N ALA A 201 -22.54 4.09 18.77
CA ALA A 201 -22.86 5.08 17.74
C ALA A 201 -22.58 6.51 18.24
N GLY A 202 -22.45 7.46 17.33
CA GLY A 202 -22.14 8.85 17.65
C GLY A 202 -20.63 9.09 17.81
N ARG A 203 -20.24 9.90 18.78
CA ARG A 203 -18.85 10.24 18.98
C ARG A 203 -18.13 9.24 19.89
N VAL A 204 -17.14 8.56 19.36
CA VAL A 204 -16.29 7.63 20.10
C VAL A 204 -15.27 8.41 20.92
N GLU A 205 -15.21 8.19 22.23
CA GLU A 205 -14.25 8.85 23.13
C GLU A 205 -12.94 8.10 23.23
N HIS A 206 -12.99 6.77 23.18
CA HIS A 206 -11.81 5.90 23.28
C HIS A 206 -12.06 4.57 22.56
N ILE A 207 -10.97 3.93 22.15
CA ILE A 207 -10.96 2.54 21.74
C ILE A 207 -10.37 1.68 22.86
N VAL A 208 -10.74 0.40 22.91
CA VAL A 208 -10.25 -0.55 23.91
C VAL A 208 -9.35 -1.57 23.23
N THR A 209 -8.23 -1.92 23.85
CA THR A 209 -7.38 -3.01 23.39
C THR A 209 -7.83 -4.35 23.96
N SER A 210 -7.37 -5.45 23.36
CA SER A 210 -7.62 -6.82 23.88
C SER A 210 -7.11 -7.04 25.32
N GLN A 211 -6.25 -6.15 25.82
CA GLN A 211 -5.72 -6.16 27.18
C GLN A 211 -6.50 -5.26 28.15
N GLY A 212 -7.58 -4.62 27.64
CA GLY A 212 -8.42 -3.71 28.44
C GLY A 212 -7.88 -2.28 28.57
N GLU A 213 -6.76 -1.94 27.89
CA GLU A 213 -6.25 -0.57 27.85
C GLU A 213 -7.20 0.33 27.05
N ARG A 214 -7.46 1.54 27.56
CA ARG A 214 -8.27 2.56 26.89
C ARG A 214 -7.36 3.58 26.23
N ILE A 215 -7.57 3.86 24.93
CA ILE A 215 -6.84 4.85 24.17
C ILE A 215 -7.82 5.93 23.74
N ALA A 216 -7.76 7.08 24.41
CA ALA A 216 -8.63 8.21 24.16
C ALA A 216 -8.05 9.10 23.04
N ALA A 217 -8.89 9.49 22.06
CA ALA A 217 -8.48 10.37 20.97
C ALA A 217 -9.64 11.19 20.41
N GLY A 218 -9.31 12.31 19.79
CA GLY A 218 -10.28 13.15 19.08
C GLY A 218 -10.82 12.50 17.80
N GLN A 219 -9.97 11.74 17.09
CA GLN A 219 -10.29 11.01 15.85
C GLN A 219 -9.66 9.61 15.90
N PHE A 220 -10.27 8.65 15.23
CA PHE A 220 -9.78 7.26 15.11
C PHE A 220 -9.70 6.87 13.65
N VAL A 221 -8.54 6.39 13.21
CA VAL A 221 -8.31 5.88 11.85
C VAL A 221 -8.03 4.39 11.90
N PHE A 222 -8.85 3.59 11.27
CA PHE A 222 -8.66 2.15 11.15
C PHE A 222 -8.02 1.82 9.79
N ALA A 223 -6.73 1.47 9.81
CA ALA A 223 -5.92 1.08 8.66
C ALA A 223 -5.50 -0.40 8.76
N CYS A 224 -6.45 -1.27 9.10
CA CYS A 224 -6.21 -2.65 9.54
C CYS A 224 -6.11 -3.65 8.39
N GLY A 225 -6.04 -3.18 7.12
CA GLY A 225 -5.86 -4.05 5.96
C GLY A 225 -6.96 -5.12 5.88
N ALA A 226 -6.59 -6.33 5.56
CA ALA A 226 -7.51 -7.45 5.38
C ALA A 226 -8.40 -7.75 6.61
N TRP A 227 -8.09 -7.19 7.78
CA TRP A 227 -8.91 -7.33 8.99
C TRP A 227 -10.03 -6.30 9.11
N LEU A 228 -10.09 -5.26 8.26
CA LEU A 228 -11.14 -4.23 8.34
C LEU A 228 -12.55 -4.81 8.35
N GLY A 229 -12.84 -5.78 7.47
CA GLY A 229 -14.13 -6.45 7.42
C GLY A 229 -14.45 -7.29 8.66
N LYS A 230 -13.44 -7.73 9.42
CA LYS A 230 -13.64 -8.46 10.70
C LYS A 230 -13.84 -7.51 11.87
N ILE A 231 -13.18 -6.36 11.84
CA ILE A 231 -13.33 -5.34 12.89
C ILE A 231 -14.69 -4.64 12.77
N PHE A 232 -15.16 -4.38 11.55
CA PHE A 232 -16.44 -3.74 11.28
C PHE A 232 -17.34 -4.65 10.43
N PRO A 233 -17.82 -5.78 10.98
CA PRO A 233 -18.55 -6.79 10.20
C PRO A 233 -19.84 -6.26 9.60
N ASP A 234 -20.56 -5.41 10.31
CA ASP A 234 -21.85 -4.88 9.89
C ASP A 234 -21.73 -3.87 8.73
N VAL A 235 -20.62 -3.11 8.69
CA VAL A 235 -20.37 -2.08 7.68
C VAL A 235 -19.49 -2.61 6.53
N LEU A 236 -18.43 -3.34 6.83
CA LEU A 236 -17.39 -3.73 5.88
C LEU A 236 -17.30 -5.22 5.60
N GLY A 237 -17.93 -6.08 6.41
CA GLY A 237 -17.80 -7.54 6.31
C GLY A 237 -18.13 -8.11 4.93
N ALA A 238 -19.15 -7.52 4.25
CA ALA A 238 -19.54 -7.91 2.90
C ALA A 238 -18.88 -7.07 1.79
N ARG A 239 -18.08 -6.04 2.13
CA ARG A 239 -17.53 -5.06 1.17
C ARG A 239 -16.02 -5.17 1.01
N ILE A 240 -15.34 -5.82 1.95
CA ILE A 240 -13.92 -6.14 1.90
C ILE A 240 -13.75 -7.62 1.58
N PHE A 241 -12.95 -7.90 0.57
CA PHE A 241 -12.75 -9.25 0.03
C PHE A 241 -11.27 -9.65 0.19
N PRO A 242 -10.84 -10.17 1.36
CA PRO A 242 -9.49 -10.67 1.49
C PRO A 242 -9.27 -11.86 0.54
N SER A 243 -8.25 -11.78 -0.31
CA SER A 243 -7.89 -12.88 -1.21
C SER A 243 -6.45 -13.33 -1.01
N ARG A 244 -6.24 -14.62 -1.19
CA ARG A 244 -4.93 -15.27 -1.09
C ARG A 244 -4.07 -14.92 -2.29
N GLN A 245 -2.76 -14.67 -2.03
CA GLN A 245 -1.77 -14.40 -3.07
C GLN A 245 -0.49 -15.19 -2.79
N GLU A 246 0.00 -15.91 -3.77
CA GLU A 246 1.19 -16.75 -3.63
C GLU A 246 2.37 -16.13 -4.40
N VAL A 247 3.53 -16.12 -3.76
CA VAL A 247 4.75 -15.50 -4.29
C VAL A 247 5.88 -16.49 -4.22
N PHE A 248 6.67 -16.56 -5.29
CA PHE A 248 7.76 -17.52 -5.46
C PHE A 248 9.07 -16.78 -5.79
N PHE A 249 10.17 -17.34 -5.33
CA PHE A 249 11.52 -16.86 -5.65
C PHE A 249 12.31 -18.02 -6.24
N PHE A 250 12.84 -17.82 -7.44
CA PHE A 250 13.66 -18.81 -8.14
C PHE A 250 15.14 -18.49 -7.97
N GLY A 251 15.91 -19.47 -7.54
CA GLY A 251 17.36 -19.31 -7.36
C GLY A 251 18.05 -18.98 -8.70
N ILE A 252 19.02 -18.09 -8.66
CA ILE A 252 19.78 -17.73 -9.85
C ILE A 252 21.01 -18.62 -9.91
N PRO A 253 21.32 -19.26 -11.05
CA PRO A 253 22.52 -20.06 -11.22
C PRO A 253 23.80 -19.24 -10.94
N PRO A 254 24.83 -19.84 -10.35
CA PRO A 254 26.11 -19.16 -10.10
C PRO A 254 26.70 -18.55 -11.38
N GLY A 255 27.09 -17.28 -11.30
CA GLY A 255 27.66 -16.53 -12.44
C GLY A 255 26.62 -15.94 -13.40
N GLU A 256 25.34 -16.23 -13.24
CA GLU A 256 24.28 -15.65 -14.05
C GLU A 256 23.85 -14.28 -13.48
N THR A 257 24.24 -13.21 -14.15
CA THR A 257 23.99 -11.82 -13.69
C THR A 257 22.84 -11.12 -14.39
N ARG A 258 22.33 -11.70 -15.48
CA ARG A 258 21.28 -11.07 -16.29
C ARG A 258 19.93 -10.91 -15.57
N PHE A 259 19.72 -11.66 -14.48
CA PHE A 259 18.50 -11.61 -13.68
C PHE A 259 18.56 -10.63 -12.51
N ALA A 260 19.71 -10.00 -12.28
CA ALA A 260 19.86 -8.91 -11.30
C ALA A 260 19.80 -7.53 -11.99
N PRO A 261 19.49 -6.43 -11.26
CA PRO A 261 19.63 -5.09 -11.81
C PRO A 261 21.10 -4.78 -12.19
N PRO A 262 21.38 -4.07 -13.28
CA PRO A 262 20.45 -3.49 -14.25
C PRO A 262 20.05 -4.44 -15.39
N GLY A 263 20.49 -5.70 -15.38
CA GLY A 263 20.25 -6.68 -16.45
C GLY A 263 18.76 -6.99 -16.66
N LEU A 264 17.99 -7.07 -15.58
CA LEU A 264 16.53 -7.24 -15.61
C LEU A 264 15.89 -6.14 -14.76
N PRO A 265 14.91 -5.38 -15.29
CA PRO A 265 14.07 -4.49 -14.52
C PRO A 265 12.99 -5.28 -13.75
N THR A 266 12.20 -4.61 -12.93
CA THR A 266 10.88 -5.11 -12.54
C THR A 266 10.00 -5.21 -13.79
N TRP A 267 9.20 -6.24 -13.90
CA TRP A 267 8.44 -6.51 -15.12
C TRP A 267 7.01 -6.95 -14.84
N LEU A 268 6.12 -6.67 -15.79
CA LEU A 268 4.72 -7.10 -15.81
C LEU A 268 4.38 -7.57 -17.22
N PHE A 269 3.70 -8.72 -17.30
CA PHE A 269 3.10 -9.17 -18.53
C PHE A 269 1.58 -9.18 -18.37
N GLN A 270 0.91 -8.30 -19.12
CA GLN A 270 -0.48 -7.97 -18.87
C GLN A 270 -1.45 -9.09 -19.16
N GLU A 271 -1.23 -9.84 -20.26
CA GLU A 271 -2.14 -10.90 -20.71
C GLU A 271 -2.09 -12.13 -19.79
N ASP A 272 -0.91 -12.47 -19.28
CA ASP A 272 -0.75 -13.59 -18.34
C ASP A 272 -1.09 -13.19 -16.90
N LEU A 273 -1.34 -11.89 -16.62
CA LEU A 273 -1.51 -11.34 -15.29
C LEU A 273 -0.38 -11.75 -14.34
N VAL A 274 0.86 -11.71 -14.83
CA VAL A 274 2.06 -12.09 -14.07
C VAL A 274 2.98 -10.89 -13.93
N TYR A 275 3.53 -10.74 -12.76
CA TYR A 275 4.58 -9.77 -12.51
C TYR A 275 5.77 -10.39 -11.80
N GLY A 276 6.91 -9.77 -11.95
CA GLY A 276 8.11 -10.21 -11.26
C GLY A 276 9.09 -9.07 -10.96
N MET A 277 10.07 -9.41 -10.18
CA MET A 277 11.16 -8.52 -9.81
C MET A 277 12.48 -9.22 -10.04
N PRO A 278 13.53 -8.49 -10.45
CA PRO A 278 14.85 -9.06 -10.58
C PRO A 278 15.35 -9.62 -9.25
N ASP A 279 16.46 -10.33 -9.29
CA ASP A 279 17.14 -10.76 -8.08
C ASP A 279 17.60 -9.53 -7.28
N ILE A 280 16.94 -9.30 -6.17
CA ILE A 280 17.25 -8.23 -5.23
C ILE A 280 17.94 -8.85 -4.00
N GLU A 281 19.16 -8.42 -3.75
CA GLU A 281 19.96 -8.86 -2.60
C GLU A 281 20.21 -10.39 -2.56
N GLY A 282 20.31 -11.04 -3.71
CA GLY A 282 20.59 -12.49 -3.80
C GLY A 282 19.41 -13.38 -3.39
N ARG A 283 18.17 -12.86 -3.40
CA ARG A 283 16.98 -13.63 -3.01
C ARG A 283 16.37 -14.45 -4.15
N GLY A 284 16.88 -14.27 -5.37
CA GLY A 284 16.36 -14.91 -6.57
C GLY A 284 15.32 -14.10 -7.32
N LEU A 285 14.94 -14.57 -8.51
CA LEU A 285 13.90 -13.99 -9.33
C LEU A 285 12.54 -14.17 -8.66
N LYS A 286 11.90 -13.06 -8.28
CA LYS A 286 10.56 -13.07 -7.71
C LYS A 286 9.49 -13.10 -8.79
N ILE A 287 8.49 -13.97 -8.62
CA ILE A 287 7.33 -14.09 -9.52
C ILE A 287 6.04 -14.27 -8.72
N ALA A 288 4.96 -13.67 -9.19
CA ALA A 288 3.63 -13.89 -8.68
C ALA A 288 2.59 -13.69 -9.79
N PHE A 289 1.50 -14.45 -9.74
CA PHE A 289 0.30 -14.18 -10.51
C PHE A 289 -0.49 -13.06 -9.81
N ASP A 290 -1.04 -12.14 -10.58
CA ASP A 290 -1.79 -10.98 -10.07
C ASP A 290 -3.31 -11.24 -10.05
N GLU A 291 -3.76 -12.38 -10.57
CA GLU A 291 -5.14 -12.83 -10.42
C GLU A 291 -5.51 -12.93 -8.95
N HIS A 292 -6.73 -12.54 -8.62
CA HIS A 292 -7.23 -12.69 -7.26
C HIS A 292 -7.45 -14.19 -6.97
N GLY A 293 -6.71 -14.69 -6.00
CA GLY A 293 -6.90 -16.03 -5.46
C GLY A 293 -8.22 -16.16 -4.68
N GLU A 294 -8.40 -17.32 -4.06
CA GLU A 294 -9.58 -17.59 -3.23
C GLU A 294 -9.80 -16.56 -2.12
N ARG A 295 -11.05 -16.32 -1.75
CA ARG A 295 -11.40 -15.51 -0.57
C ARG A 295 -10.98 -16.26 0.69
N VAL A 296 -10.30 -15.57 1.58
CA VAL A 296 -9.73 -16.18 2.79
C VAL A 296 -10.05 -15.39 4.05
N ASP A 297 -10.00 -16.07 5.19
CA ASP A 297 -9.92 -15.44 6.50
C ASP A 297 -8.44 -15.08 6.79
N PRO A 298 -8.12 -13.80 7.07
CA PRO A 298 -6.74 -13.37 7.29
C PRO A 298 -6.08 -13.99 8.53
N ASP A 299 -6.87 -14.50 9.50
CA ASP A 299 -6.34 -15.15 10.70
C ASP A 299 -5.97 -16.61 10.47
N THR A 300 -6.79 -17.34 9.71
CA THR A 300 -6.74 -18.81 9.64
C THR A 300 -6.21 -19.35 8.32
N GLN A 301 -6.03 -18.51 7.26
CA GLN A 301 -5.52 -18.98 5.98
C GLN A 301 -4.17 -19.69 6.10
N SER A 302 -3.98 -20.77 5.34
CA SER A 302 -2.69 -21.43 5.22
C SER A 302 -1.61 -20.47 4.68
N ARG A 303 -0.41 -20.53 5.25
CA ARG A 303 0.75 -19.77 4.78
C ARG A 303 1.73 -20.63 3.97
N ILE A 304 1.30 -21.80 3.56
CA ILE A 304 2.04 -22.72 2.68
C ILE A 304 1.46 -22.56 1.27
N VAL A 305 2.31 -22.38 0.27
CA VAL A 305 1.88 -22.29 -1.14
C VAL A 305 1.27 -23.60 -1.62
N SER A 306 0.33 -23.53 -2.56
CA SER A 306 -0.35 -24.71 -3.10
C SER A 306 0.55 -25.48 -4.09
N PRO A 307 0.39 -26.80 -4.18
CA PRO A 307 1.07 -27.60 -5.20
C PRO A 307 0.69 -27.17 -6.62
N GLU A 308 -0.57 -26.81 -6.85
CA GLU A 308 -1.12 -26.38 -8.13
C GLU A 308 -0.44 -25.09 -8.60
N MET A 309 -0.34 -24.08 -7.73
CA MET A 309 0.31 -22.82 -8.05
C MET A 309 1.83 -23.02 -8.23
N THR A 310 2.44 -23.89 -7.42
CA THR A 310 3.86 -24.27 -7.58
C THR A 310 4.12 -24.88 -8.97
N LYS A 311 3.24 -25.76 -9.45
CA LYS A 311 3.32 -26.35 -10.79
C LYS A 311 3.13 -25.28 -11.88
N ALA A 312 2.13 -24.42 -11.72
CA ALA A 312 1.82 -23.35 -12.67
C ALA A 312 2.99 -22.37 -12.81
N VAL A 313 3.58 -21.90 -11.69
CA VAL A 313 4.69 -20.95 -11.73
C VAL A 313 5.96 -21.57 -12.33
N ARG A 314 6.24 -22.86 -12.08
CA ARG A 314 7.37 -23.55 -12.71
C ARG A 314 7.20 -23.64 -14.23
N ALA A 315 6.00 -23.98 -14.70
CA ALA A 315 5.70 -24.02 -16.13
C ALA A 315 5.85 -22.63 -16.77
N TYR A 316 5.40 -21.59 -16.07
CA TYR A 316 5.56 -20.21 -16.51
C TYR A 316 7.04 -19.80 -16.61
N VAL A 317 7.84 -20.10 -15.59
CA VAL A 317 9.28 -19.79 -15.58
C VAL A 317 10.01 -20.53 -16.69
N ALA A 318 9.76 -21.83 -16.88
CA ALA A 318 10.38 -22.61 -17.95
C ALA A 318 10.07 -22.03 -19.34
N ARG A 319 8.85 -21.53 -19.56
CA ARG A 319 8.46 -20.86 -20.80
C ARG A 319 9.06 -19.47 -20.95
N ARG A 320 8.93 -18.61 -19.93
CA ARG A 320 9.28 -17.18 -20.00
C ARG A 320 10.76 -16.88 -19.75
N PHE A 321 11.40 -17.67 -18.91
CA PHE A 321 12.80 -17.54 -18.54
C PHE A 321 13.53 -18.89 -18.68
N PRO A 322 13.77 -19.39 -19.90
CA PRO A 322 14.29 -20.75 -20.14
C PRO A 322 15.56 -21.06 -19.36
N ALA A 323 16.44 -20.09 -19.13
CA ALA A 323 17.65 -20.24 -18.34
C ALA A 323 17.37 -20.58 -16.84
N LEU A 324 16.14 -20.39 -16.37
CA LEU A 324 15.71 -20.72 -15.01
C LEU A 324 14.72 -21.89 -14.97
N GLY A 325 14.49 -22.60 -16.06
CA GLY A 325 13.49 -23.69 -16.14
C GLY A 325 13.67 -24.75 -15.06
N ASP A 326 14.92 -25.13 -14.79
CA ASP A 326 15.29 -26.12 -13.76
C ASP A 326 15.73 -25.48 -12.43
N ALA A 327 15.64 -24.16 -12.31
CA ALA A 327 16.07 -23.46 -11.12
C ALA A 327 15.25 -23.87 -9.88
N PRO A 328 15.86 -24.00 -8.70
CA PRO A 328 15.14 -24.30 -7.48
C PRO A 328 14.25 -23.14 -7.05
N ILE A 329 13.09 -23.42 -6.48
CA ILE A 329 12.35 -22.43 -5.70
C ILE A 329 13.05 -22.34 -4.34
N VAL A 330 13.65 -21.19 -4.07
CA VAL A 330 14.47 -20.97 -2.85
C VAL A 330 13.67 -20.32 -1.73
N GLU A 331 12.58 -19.64 -2.06
CA GLU A 331 11.67 -19.07 -1.07
C GLU A 331 10.25 -19.03 -1.63
N THR A 332 9.27 -19.20 -0.75
CA THR A 332 7.85 -18.99 -1.05
C THR A 332 7.20 -18.14 0.02
N ARG A 333 6.16 -17.39 -0.35
CA ARG A 333 5.35 -16.65 0.59
C ARG A 333 3.88 -16.68 0.21
N VAL A 334 3.02 -16.71 1.21
CA VAL A 334 1.60 -16.45 1.06
C VAL A 334 1.29 -15.08 1.61
N CYS A 335 0.88 -14.18 0.73
CA CYS A 335 0.39 -12.84 1.00
C CYS A 335 -1.15 -12.83 0.97
N GLN A 336 -1.73 -11.67 1.13
CA GLN A 336 -3.16 -11.43 0.94
C GLN A 336 -3.39 -10.04 0.38
N TYR A 337 -4.38 -9.92 -0.51
CA TYR A 337 -4.92 -8.62 -0.88
C TYR A 337 -6.11 -8.28 0.01
N GLU A 338 -6.42 -7.02 0.09
CA GLU A 338 -7.60 -6.45 0.72
C GLU A 338 -8.40 -5.76 -0.38
N ASN A 339 -9.27 -6.51 -1.05
CA ASN A 339 -9.97 -6.02 -2.21
C ASN A 339 -11.27 -5.32 -1.84
N THR A 340 -11.65 -4.31 -2.63
CA THR A 340 -12.97 -3.74 -2.71
C THR A 340 -13.68 -4.20 -3.98
N SER A 341 -14.96 -3.90 -4.13
CA SER A 341 -15.73 -4.27 -5.32
C SER A 341 -15.18 -3.72 -6.62
N SER A 342 -14.71 -2.46 -6.60
CA SER A 342 -14.17 -1.74 -7.77
C SER A 342 -12.65 -1.82 -7.90
N GLY A 343 -11.95 -2.26 -6.84
CA GLY A 343 -10.50 -2.15 -6.71
C GLY A 343 -10.02 -0.78 -6.23
N ASP A 344 -10.89 0.22 -6.09
CA ASP A 344 -10.55 1.53 -5.53
C ASP A 344 -10.39 1.47 -4.00
N PHE A 345 -9.54 2.32 -3.47
CA PHE A 345 -9.35 2.44 -2.02
C PHE A 345 -10.65 2.79 -1.30
N LEU A 346 -10.74 2.38 -0.05
CA LEU A 346 -11.75 2.85 0.89
C LEU A 346 -11.08 3.86 1.83
N ILE A 347 -11.42 5.13 1.67
CA ILE A 347 -10.96 6.21 2.57
C ILE A 347 -12.17 7.07 2.87
N ASP A 348 -12.87 6.77 3.97
CA ASP A 348 -14.14 7.39 4.31
C ASP A 348 -14.41 7.30 5.81
N ARG A 349 -15.46 8.01 6.26
CA ARG A 349 -15.96 7.92 7.62
C ARG A 349 -16.83 6.70 7.84
N HIS A 350 -16.89 6.26 9.09
CA HIS A 350 -17.93 5.34 9.54
C HIS A 350 -19.31 6.01 9.47
N PRO A 351 -20.36 5.34 8.96
CA PRO A 351 -21.67 5.98 8.76
C PRO A 351 -22.37 6.39 10.06
N GLU A 352 -22.09 5.73 11.19
CA GLU A 352 -22.73 5.95 12.48
C GLU A 352 -21.79 6.49 13.57
N MET A 353 -20.47 6.51 13.32
CA MET A 353 -19.47 7.00 14.27
C MET A 353 -18.79 8.25 13.71
N GLU A 354 -19.07 9.40 14.30
CA GLU A 354 -18.73 10.72 13.75
C GLU A 354 -17.23 10.96 13.54
N ASN A 355 -16.39 10.34 14.38
CA ASN A 355 -14.94 10.54 14.41
C ASN A 355 -14.14 9.27 14.13
N VAL A 356 -14.75 8.28 13.49
CA VAL A 356 -14.11 7.04 13.05
C VAL A 356 -13.96 7.03 11.54
N TRP A 357 -12.74 6.70 11.07
CA TRP A 357 -12.37 6.70 9.67
C TRP A 357 -11.79 5.36 9.26
N PHE A 358 -12.01 4.98 8.02
CA PHE A 358 -11.42 3.83 7.36
C PHE A 358 -10.30 4.26 6.41
N ALA A 359 -9.21 3.51 6.37
CA ALA A 359 -8.15 3.65 5.38
C ALA A 359 -7.70 2.25 4.93
N GLY A 360 -8.28 1.77 3.83
CA GLY A 360 -8.05 0.41 3.36
C GLY A 360 -8.41 0.20 1.89
N GLY A 361 -8.74 -1.04 1.53
CA GLY A 361 -9.11 -1.40 0.17
C GLY A 361 -7.94 -1.34 -0.80
N GLY A 362 -6.73 -1.67 -0.35
CA GLY A 362 -5.50 -1.56 -1.14
C GLY A 362 -5.46 -2.40 -2.42
N SER A 363 -6.35 -3.39 -2.55
CA SER A 363 -6.70 -4.13 -3.77
C SER A 363 -5.50 -4.56 -4.64
N GLY A 364 -4.41 -5.05 -3.99
CA GLY A 364 -3.18 -5.49 -4.65
C GLY A 364 -2.23 -4.38 -5.08
N HIS A 365 -2.67 -3.12 -5.17
CA HIS A 365 -1.83 -2.02 -5.65
C HIS A 365 -1.58 -0.88 -4.65
N GLY A 366 -2.10 -0.99 -3.42
CA GLY A 366 -2.09 0.08 -2.43
C GLY A 366 -0.71 0.48 -1.88
N PHE A 367 0.24 -0.45 -1.77
CA PHE A 367 1.49 -0.22 -1.04
C PHE A 367 2.23 1.06 -1.44
N LYS A 368 2.46 1.26 -2.73
CA LYS A 368 3.19 2.44 -3.22
C LYS A 368 2.51 3.75 -2.89
N HIS A 369 1.18 3.74 -2.72
CA HIS A 369 0.34 4.91 -2.46
C HIS A 369 0.29 5.32 -0.98
N GLY A 370 0.98 4.63 -0.08
CA GLY A 370 0.99 4.96 1.35
C GLY A 370 1.14 6.46 1.64
N PRO A 371 2.13 7.16 1.06
CA PRO A 371 2.29 8.61 1.25
C PRO A 371 1.09 9.43 0.77
N ALA A 372 0.60 9.18 -0.45
CA ALA A 372 -0.52 9.92 -1.02
C ALA A 372 -1.83 9.67 -0.27
N VAL A 373 -2.07 8.43 0.18
CA VAL A 373 -3.21 8.07 1.06
C VAL A 373 -3.15 8.86 2.36
N ALA A 374 -1.98 8.92 3.00
CA ALA A 374 -1.80 9.64 4.25
C ALA A 374 -2.01 11.15 4.09
N GLU A 375 -1.44 11.74 3.05
CA GLU A 375 -1.63 13.16 2.72
C GLU A 375 -3.11 13.48 2.45
N TYR A 376 -3.78 12.62 1.69
CA TYR A 376 -5.20 12.76 1.39
C TYR A 376 -6.05 12.67 2.66
N LEU A 377 -5.83 11.64 3.49
CA LEU A 377 -6.58 11.44 4.72
C LEU A 377 -6.35 12.56 5.74
N ALA A 378 -5.11 13.02 5.90
CA ALA A 378 -4.82 14.18 6.74
C ALA A 378 -5.55 15.45 6.28
N GLY A 379 -5.63 15.68 4.97
CA GLY A 379 -6.43 16.76 4.40
C GLY A 379 -7.92 16.65 4.70
N GLN A 380 -8.47 15.42 4.75
CA GLN A 380 -9.85 15.18 5.17
C GLN A 380 -10.04 15.46 6.67
N LEU A 381 -9.13 14.92 7.50
CA LEU A 381 -9.22 15.00 8.96
C LEU A 381 -9.04 16.42 9.50
N LEU A 382 -8.08 17.17 8.97
CA LEU A 382 -7.62 18.42 9.55
C LEU A 382 -8.16 19.66 8.82
N GLU A 383 -8.40 19.55 7.52
CA GLU A 383 -8.72 20.69 6.65
C GLU A 383 -10.12 20.60 6.06
N GLY A 384 -10.83 19.48 6.24
CA GLY A 384 -12.15 19.25 5.66
C GLY A 384 -12.14 19.27 4.12
N ARG A 385 -11.06 18.82 3.48
CA ARG A 385 -10.96 18.78 2.02
C ARG A 385 -12.08 17.95 1.41
N LYS A 386 -12.55 18.35 0.24
CA LYS A 386 -13.59 17.61 -0.49
C LYS A 386 -13.13 16.18 -0.77
N PRO A 387 -13.94 15.15 -0.42
CA PRO A 387 -13.60 13.77 -0.68
C PRO A 387 -13.60 13.43 -2.17
N GLU A 388 -12.76 12.49 -2.57
CA GLU A 388 -12.82 11.83 -3.87
C GLU A 388 -13.94 10.78 -3.83
N PRO A 389 -14.99 10.92 -4.66
CA PRO A 389 -16.16 10.03 -4.58
C PRO A 389 -15.81 8.54 -4.75
N ARG A 390 -14.80 8.21 -5.54
CA ARG A 390 -14.35 6.82 -5.76
C ARG A 390 -13.91 6.12 -4.47
N PHE A 391 -13.49 6.88 -3.46
CA PHE A 391 -12.99 6.33 -2.19
C PHE A 391 -14.08 6.21 -1.12
N SER A 392 -15.28 6.71 -1.41
CA SER A 392 -16.42 6.63 -0.50
C SER A 392 -16.87 5.19 -0.25
N LEU A 393 -17.35 4.94 0.97
CA LEU A 393 -17.98 3.69 1.37
C LEU A 393 -19.20 3.35 0.51
N GLU A 394 -19.96 4.35 0.07
CA GLU A 394 -21.15 4.18 -0.78
C GLU A 394 -20.83 3.50 -2.10
N THR A 395 -19.62 3.69 -2.63
CA THR A 395 -19.16 3.05 -3.88
C THR A 395 -18.67 1.62 -3.70
N LYS A 396 -18.59 1.13 -2.45
CA LYS A 396 -18.10 -0.23 -2.15
C LYS A 396 -19.30 -1.19 -2.07
N GLU A 397 -19.50 -1.92 -3.15
CA GLU A 397 -20.57 -2.91 -3.26
C GLU A 397 -20.20 -4.22 -2.56
N THR A 398 -21.20 -5.10 -2.41
CA THR A 398 -21.04 -6.43 -1.80
C THR A 398 -20.62 -7.51 -2.80
N THR A 399 -20.52 -7.17 -4.08
CA THR A 399 -20.06 -8.06 -5.16
C THR A 399 -18.79 -7.51 -5.77
N GLN A 400 -17.76 -8.33 -5.83
CA GLN A 400 -16.49 -7.96 -6.45
C GLN A 400 -16.64 -7.94 -7.98
N LYS A 401 -16.45 -6.77 -8.59
CA LYS A 401 -16.57 -6.56 -10.05
C LYS A 401 -15.22 -6.55 -10.74
N ARG A 402 -14.17 -6.19 -10.00
CA ARG A 402 -12.82 -6.06 -10.54
C ARG A 402 -11.92 -7.13 -9.98
N THR A 403 -11.12 -7.73 -10.86
CA THR A 403 -10.21 -8.81 -10.50
C THR A 403 -8.75 -8.37 -10.41
N VAL A 404 -8.30 -7.39 -11.21
CA VAL A 404 -6.88 -6.92 -11.24
C VAL A 404 -6.76 -5.49 -11.76
N TYR A 405 -5.68 -4.80 -11.38
CA TYR A 405 -5.29 -3.49 -11.92
C TYR A 405 -4.28 -3.59 -13.04
#